data_f83fe42f85b8894871b6d8f83580b876
#
_entry.id   f83fe42f85b8894871b6d8f83580b876
#
_cell.length_a   1.000
_cell.length_b   1.000
_cell.length_c   1.000
_cell.angle_alpha   90.00
_cell.angle_beta   90.00
_cell.angle_gamma   90.00
#
_symmetry.space_group_name_H-M   'P 1'
#
loop_
_entity.id
_entity.type
_entity.pdbx_description
1 polymer ?
#
loop_
_entity_poly.entity_id
_entity_poly.type
_entity_poly.pdbx_seq_one_letter_code
_entity_poly.pdbx_strand_id
1 'polypeptide(L)'
;MQNISDELLTPRLSLLNKLGGISSPVVTNNEWLYLLTEETRNSILIEGYFVDKKSLQDVFSNKKYKNNSDDFDKAVNYHQAANTFYGLAYNDYVDKTDSFLTPAIIKTINSTLRQGDNDTGFRRDHIVITGSKHTPPDYVDIEYLIKNHFLEHIIKSRKAYMAGGIKLSTYINSIAKLHCLFEAIHPFADGNGRTGRIFLNCMLIASGLPPVIIKGADNDRNKYYAALEEFDSKLGNSLNFRDSFYRIDNQINDEGNAELMTGIIYDSLLYSLDTFICNTLENRGVKISPIADIAPSMGYTADSLRVMVNRGQLIAKKAGKTWCSNEKLIIKNNMTEIESTV
;
A
#
# COMPACT_ATOMS: atom_id res chain seq x y z
N MET A 1 -9.42 1.94 16.47
CA MET A 1 -9.40 1.50 15.06
C MET A 1 -10.83 1.46 14.54
N GLN A 2 -11.09 1.89 13.30
CA GLN A 2 -12.38 1.67 12.66
C GLN A 2 -12.54 0.15 12.47
N ASN A 3 -13.76 -0.37 12.71
CA ASN A 3 -14.04 -1.76 12.36
C ASN A 3 -13.82 -1.95 10.86
N ILE A 4 -12.99 -2.91 10.48
CA ILE A 4 -12.75 -3.28 9.09
C ILE A 4 -14.09 -3.76 8.52
N SER A 5 -14.67 -2.99 7.61
CA SER A 5 -16.01 -3.22 7.08
C SER A 5 -16.03 -3.07 5.57
N ASP A 6 -16.58 -4.06 4.89
CA ASP A 6 -16.85 -3.97 3.46
C ASP A 6 -17.90 -2.89 3.12
N GLU A 7 -18.69 -2.45 4.08
CA GLU A 7 -19.69 -1.39 3.89
C GLU A 7 -19.08 -0.06 3.43
N LEU A 8 -17.86 0.26 3.88
CA LEU A 8 -17.17 1.47 3.45
C LEU A 8 -16.37 1.26 2.13
N LEU A 9 -15.90 0.04 1.88
CA LEU A 9 -15.11 -0.29 0.69
C LEU A 9 -15.98 -0.52 -0.55
N THR A 10 -17.11 -1.23 -0.40
CA THR A 10 -17.97 -1.63 -1.51
C THR A 10 -18.45 -0.44 -2.36
N PRO A 11 -18.99 0.66 -1.80
CA PRO A 11 -19.44 1.79 -2.62
C PRO A 11 -18.28 2.48 -3.34
N ARG A 12 -17.08 2.52 -2.75
CA ARG A 12 -15.89 3.08 -3.38
C ARG A 12 -15.42 2.25 -4.56
N LEU A 13 -15.40 0.92 -4.40
CA LEU A 13 -15.05 0.01 -5.49
C LEU A 13 -16.07 0.03 -6.62
N SER A 14 -17.36 0.06 -6.27
CA SER A 14 -18.44 0.20 -7.26
C SER A 14 -18.23 1.47 -8.09
N LEU A 15 -18.04 2.61 -7.44
CA LEU A 15 -17.81 3.88 -8.12
C LEU A 15 -16.51 3.85 -8.94
N LEU A 16 -15.39 3.34 -8.37
CA LEU A 16 -14.12 3.23 -9.09
C LEU A 16 -14.27 2.38 -10.35
N ASN A 17 -14.96 1.24 -10.28
CA ASN A 17 -15.21 0.38 -11.43
C ASN A 17 -16.05 1.07 -12.51
N LYS A 18 -17.09 1.82 -12.13
CA LYS A 18 -17.88 2.65 -13.07
C LYS A 18 -17.04 3.75 -13.71
N LEU A 19 -16.04 4.23 -13.01
CA LEU A 19 -15.05 5.19 -13.54
C LEU A 19 -13.96 4.52 -14.38
N GLY A 20 -14.04 3.22 -14.66
CA GLY A 20 -13.09 2.48 -15.51
C GLY A 20 -11.95 1.82 -14.74
N GLY A 21 -12.02 1.76 -13.41
CA GLY A 21 -10.97 1.18 -12.56
C GLY A 21 -9.78 2.11 -12.34
N ILE A 22 -8.67 1.56 -11.87
CA ILE A 22 -7.42 2.31 -11.74
C ILE A 22 -6.81 2.55 -13.13
N SER A 23 -6.22 3.73 -13.34
CA SER A 23 -5.45 4.05 -14.55
C SER A 23 -4.02 3.51 -14.45
N SER A 24 -3.27 3.54 -15.57
CA SER A 24 -1.86 3.19 -15.60
C SER A 24 -1.04 4.08 -14.65
N PRO A 25 -0.15 3.51 -13.82
CA PRO A 25 0.66 4.25 -12.84
C PRO A 25 1.80 5.01 -13.53
N VAL A 26 1.47 6.08 -14.25
CA VAL A 26 2.43 6.97 -14.87
C VAL A 26 2.40 8.33 -14.18
N VAL A 27 3.55 8.92 -13.93
CA VAL A 27 3.69 10.22 -13.24
C VAL A 27 3.03 11.40 -13.96
N THR A 28 2.68 11.26 -15.23
CA THR A 28 1.91 12.27 -15.97
C THR A 28 0.42 12.28 -15.58
N ASN A 29 -0.07 11.24 -14.91
CA ASN A 29 -1.43 11.16 -14.41
C ASN A 29 -1.51 11.80 -13.03
N ASN A 30 -2.28 12.88 -12.89
CA ASN A 30 -2.44 13.57 -11.61
C ASN A 30 -2.96 12.67 -10.48
N GLU A 31 -3.72 11.63 -10.81
CA GLU A 31 -4.21 10.62 -9.87
C GLU A 31 -3.06 9.90 -9.18
N TRP A 32 -2.01 9.55 -9.94
CA TRP A 32 -0.86 8.80 -9.45
C TRP A 32 0.23 9.67 -8.86
N LEU A 33 0.48 10.84 -9.43
CA LEU A 33 1.58 11.72 -9.01
C LEU A 33 1.53 12.02 -7.50
N TYR A 34 0.34 12.35 -6.99
CA TYR A 34 0.18 12.63 -5.57
C TYR A 34 0.43 11.39 -4.70
N LEU A 35 -0.19 10.26 -5.06
CA LEU A 35 -0.06 9.01 -4.29
C LEU A 35 1.37 8.51 -4.29
N LEU A 36 2.05 8.50 -5.45
CA LEU A 36 3.45 8.09 -5.56
C LEU A 36 4.39 9.02 -4.78
N THR A 37 4.14 10.34 -4.80
CA THR A 37 4.95 11.30 -4.04
C THR A 37 4.83 11.07 -2.53
N GLU A 38 3.60 10.93 -2.02
CA GLU A 38 3.37 10.72 -0.59
C GLU A 38 3.83 9.32 -0.15
N GLU A 39 3.64 8.31 -0.98
CA GLU A 39 4.09 6.93 -0.70
C GLU A 39 5.62 6.88 -0.62
N THR A 40 6.32 7.39 -1.62
CA THR A 40 7.80 7.48 -1.62
C THR A 40 8.30 8.19 -0.38
N ARG A 41 7.76 9.39 -0.10
CA ARG A 41 8.18 10.21 1.03
C ARG A 41 7.99 9.49 2.38
N ASN A 42 6.84 8.87 2.57
CA ASN A 42 6.54 8.17 3.83
C ASN A 42 7.36 6.90 3.96
N SER A 43 7.57 6.14 2.88
CA SER A 43 8.34 4.91 2.92
C SER A 43 9.81 5.15 3.30
N ILE A 44 10.44 6.20 2.75
CA ILE A 44 11.81 6.54 3.16
C ILE A 44 11.87 7.13 4.57
N LEU A 45 10.83 7.87 5.00
CA LEU A 45 10.75 8.44 6.35
C LEU A 45 10.66 7.35 7.44
N ILE A 46 10.01 6.22 7.17
CA ILE A 46 10.00 5.05 8.08
C ILE A 46 11.43 4.59 8.38
N GLU A 47 12.31 4.61 7.39
CA GLU A 47 13.71 4.21 7.53
C GLU A 47 14.61 5.32 8.16
N GLY A 48 14.02 6.48 8.46
CA GLY A 48 14.74 7.61 9.08
C GLY A 48 15.36 8.59 8.07
N TYR A 49 15.05 8.45 6.77
CA TYR A 49 15.52 9.39 5.74
C TYR A 49 14.49 10.49 5.51
N PHE A 50 14.95 11.71 5.31
CA PHE A 50 14.08 12.87 5.13
C PHE A 50 14.31 13.57 3.79
N VAL A 51 13.26 13.67 2.98
CA VAL A 51 13.24 14.51 1.78
C VAL A 51 11.97 15.36 1.76
N ASP A 52 12.12 16.63 1.43
CA ASP A 52 10.98 17.52 1.33
C ASP A 52 10.15 17.25 0.08
N LYS A 53 8.83 17.50 0.20
CA LYS A 53 7.86 17.22 -0.85
C LYS A 53 8.16 17.94 -2.16
N LYS A 54 8.65 19.18 -2.11
CA LYS A 54 8.92 19.99 -3.30
C LYS A 54 10.07 19.41 -4.10
N SER A 55 11.15 19.03 -3.42
CA SER A 55 12.31 18.36 -4.01
C SER A 55 11.90 17.08 -4.75
N LEU A 56 11.05 16.25 -4.14
CA LEU A 56 10.53 15.04 -4.80
C LEU A 56 9.67 15.37 -6.02
N GLN A 57 8.77 16.34 -5.93
CA GLN A 57 7.94 16.75 -7.07
C GLN A 57 8.76 17.29 -8.24
N ASP A 58 9.84 18.03 -7.96
CA ASP A 58 10.74 18.54 -8.99
C ASP A 58 11.47 17.40 -9.72
N VAL A 59 11.89 16.34 -9.00
CA VAL A 59 12.47 15.12 -9.60
C VAL A 59 11.44 14.40 -10.48
N PHE A 60 10.25 14.17 -9.96
CA PHE A 60 9.19 13.45 -10.70
C PHE A 60 8.74 14.20 -11.94
N SER A 61 8.92 15.54 -11.96
CA SER A 61 8.64 16.39 -13.11
C SER A 61 9.82 16.51 -14.08
N ASN A 62 10.87 15.65 -13.97
CA ASN A 62 12.09 15.69 -14.79
C ASN A 62 12.82 17.04 -14.76
N LYS A 63 12.64 17.87 -13.72
CA LYS A 63 13.42 19.08 -13.55
C LYS A 63 14.82 18.70 -13.06
N LYS A 64 15.86 19.32 -13.65
CA LYS A 64 17.24 19.13 -13.20
C LYS A 64 17.35 19.58 -11.74
N TYR A 65 17.55 18.63 -10.83
CA TYR A 65 17.77 18.90 -9.43
C TYR A 65 19.22 18.64 -9.05
N LYS A 66 19.82 19.56 -8.32
CA LYS A 66 21.16 19.42 -7.75
C LYS A 66 21.03 19.25 -6.24
N ASN A 67 20.70 18.05 -5.79
CA ASN A 67 20.88 17.71 -4.40
C ASN A 67 21.67 16.39 -4.33
N ASN A 68 22.79 16.42 -3.62
CA ASN A 68 23.70 15.29 -3.47
C ASN A 68 23.62 14.71 -2.06
N SER A 69 22.43 14.68 -1.44
CA SER A 69 22.26 14.00 -0.16
C SER A 69 21.92 12.52 -0.36
N ASP A 70 22.47 11.66 0.48
CA ASP A 70 22.18 10.22 0.50
C ASP A 70 20.67 9.93 0.64
N ASP A 71 19.97 10.71 1.48
CA ASP A 71 18.51 10.62 1.65
C ASP A 71 17.76 10.85 0.34
N PHE A 72 18.25 11.80 -0.46
CA PHE A 72 17.65 12.14 -1.74
C PHE A 72 17.85 11.02 -2.77
N ASP A 73 19.06 10.46 -2.85
CA ASP A 73 19.36 9.34 -3.76
C ASP A 73 18.50 8.12 -3.40
N LYS A 74 18.31 7.83 -2.10
CA LYS A 74 17.40 6.77 -1.64
C LYS A 74 15.95 7.01 -2.05
N ALA A 75 15.48 8.27 -2.02
CA ALA A 75 14.14 8.63 -2.46
C ALA A 75 13.98 8.48 -3.97
N VAL A 76 14.97 8.87 -4.75
CA VAL A 76 14.98 8.72 -6.22
C VAL A 76 14.96 7.23 -6.58
N ASN A 77 15.81 6.43 -5.98
CA ASN A 77 15.87 4.99 -6.21
C ASN A 77 14.55 4.30 -5.84
N TYR A 78 13.95 4.71 -4.70
CA TYR A 78 12.64 4.21 -4.30
C TYR A 78 11.57 4.53 -5.34
N HIS A 79 11.50 5.79 -5.78
CA HIS A 79 10.55 6.22 -6.79
C HIS A 79 10.73 5.49 -8.12
N GLN A 80 11.96 5.31 -8.58
CA GLN A 80 12.26 4.57 -9.82
C GLN A 80 11.79 3.11 -9.71
N ALA A 81 12.09 2.45 -8.59
CA ALA A 81 11.62 1.10 -8.31
C ALA A 81 10.09 1.05 -8.30
N ALA A 82 9.43 1.91 -7.50
CA ALA A 82 7.98 1.97 -7.39
C ALA A 82 7.33 2.18 -8.78
N ASN A 83 7.77 3.17 -9.55
CA ASN A 83 7.21 3.46 -10.87
C ASN A 83 7.34 2.27 -11.84
N THR A 84 8.50 1.61 -11.85
CA THR A 84 8.74 0.44 -12.72
C THR A 84 7.85 -0.74 -12.33
N PHE A 85 7.85 -1.11 -11.04
CA PHE A 85 7.18 -2.33 -10.59
C PHE A 85 5.66 -2.15 -10.44
N TYR A 86 5.18 -0.94 -10.17
CA TYR A 86 3.74 -0.63 -10.22
C TYR A 86 3.21 -0.72 -11.66
N GLY A 87 4.02 -0.31 -12.66
CA GLY A 87 3.70 -0.52 -14.06
C GLY A 87 3.58 -1.99 -14.45
N LEU A 88 4.50 -2.84 -13.99
CA LEU A 88 4.42 -4.29 -14.21
C LEU A 88 3.20 -4.91 -13.51
N ALA A 89 2.93 -4.53 -12.26
CA ALA A 89 1.77 -5.01 -11.52
C ALA A 89 0.44 -4.56 -12.17
N TYR A 90 0.40 -3.34 -12.72
CA TYR A 90 -0.75 -2.87 -13.48
C TYR A 90 -0.98 -3.68 -14.78
N ASN A 91 0.10 -4.02 -15.49
CA ASN A 91 -0.02 -4.89 -16.67
C ASN A 91 -0.60 -6.26 -16.28
N ASP A 92 -0.16 -6.86 -15.17
CA ASP A 92 -0.74 -8.11 -14.67
C ASP A 92 -2.22 -7.99 -14.29
N TYR A 93 -2.67 -6.81 -13.83
CA TYR A 93 -4.09 -6.54 -13.61
C TYR A 93 -4.87 -6.52 -14.93
N VAL A 94 -4.36 -5.81 -15.94
CA VAL A 94 -5.00 -5.68 -17.26
C VAL A 94 -5.02 -7.01 -17.99
N ASP A 95 -3.89 -7.72 -18.02
CA ASP A 95 -3.70 -8.97 -18.75
C ASP A 95 -4.20 -10.21 -17.97
N LYS A 96 -4.60 -10.03 -16.71
CA LYS A 96 -5.03 -11.08 -15.76
C LYS A 96 -3.96 -12.17 -15.59
N THR A 97 -2.71 -11.75 -15.49
CA THR A 97 -1.54 -12.61 -15.27
C THR A 97 -0.97 -12.45 -13.86
N ASP A 98 0.00 -13.29 -13.51
CA ASP A 98 0.74 -13.25 -12.24
C ASP A 98 2.26 -13.14 -12.52
N SER A 99 2.68 -12.46 -13.58
CA SER A 99 4.06 -12.47 -14.07
C SER A 99 5.05 -11.79 -13.12
N PHE A 100 4.60 -10.82 -12.31
CA PHE A 100 5.44 -10.14 -11.33
C PHE A 100 5.66 -10.96 -10.05
N LEU A 101 4.89 -12.02 -9.79
CA LEU A 101 4.95 -12.83 -8.57
C LEU A 101 6.05 -13.90 -8.64
N THR A 102 7.30 -13.45 -8.72
CA THR A 102 8.48 -14.33 -8.75
C THR A 102 9.57 -13.88 -7.79
N PRO A 103 10.42 -14.80 -7.28
CA PRO A 103 11.58 -14.42 -6.49
C PRO A 103 12.54 -13.48 -7.23
N ALA A 104 12.63 -13.60 -8.57
CA ALA A 104 13.47 -12.74 -9.40
C ALA A 104 13.00 -11.28 -9.34
N ILE A 105 11.70 -11.03 -9.43
CA ILE A 105 11.14 -9.68 -9.32
C ILE A 105 11.43 -9.08 -7.93
N ILE A 106 11.24 -9.83 -6.85
CA ILE A 106 11.55 -9.38 -5.49
C ILE A 106 13.03 -8.97 -5.37
N LYS A 107 13.95 -9.81 -5.88
CA LYS A 107 15.38 -9.51 -5.92
C LYS A 107 15.67 -8.25 -6.76
N THR A 108 14.98 -8.07 -7.89
CA THR A 108 15.17 -6.89 -8.77
C THR A 108 14.65 -5.61 -8.12
N ILE A 109 13.52 -5.65 -7.40
CA ILE A 109 13.06 -4.50 -6.60
C ILE A 109 14.15 -4.07 -5.62
N ASN A 110 14.69 -5.00 -4.83
CA ASN A 110 15.73 -4.69 -3.85
C ASN A 110 17.00 -4.14 -4.51
N SER A 111 17.49 -4.74 -5.60
CA SER A 111 18.68 -4.26 -6.31
C SER A 111 18.48 -2.87 -6.91
N THR A 112 17.26 -2.53 -7.39
CA THR A 112 16.94 -1.19 -7.86
C THR A 112 16.97 -0.15 -6.74
N LEU A 113 16.51 -0.53 -5.55
CA LEU A 113 16.57 0.32 -4.35
C LEU A 113 17.99 0.58 -3.87
N ARG A 114 18.90 -0.36 -4.13
CA ARG A 114 20.30 -0.36 -3.68
C ARG A 114 21.28 -0.07 -4.83
N GLN A 115 20.91 0.82 -5.76
CA GLN A 115 21.75 1.17 -6.88
C GLN A 115 23.18 1.54 -6.43
N GLY A 116 24.18 0.87 -7.03
CA GLY A 116 25.59 1.04 -6.67
C GLY A 116 26.12 0.02 -5.66
N ASP A 117 25.28 -0.84 -5.11
CA ASP A 117 25.68 -1.94 -4.26
C ASP A 117 25.91 -3.23 -5.06
N ASN A 118 27.02 -3.92 -4.80
CA ASN A 118 27.38 -5.16 -5.51
C ASN A 118 26.67 -6.40 -4.98
N ASP A 119 25.99 -6.30 -3.82
CA ASP A 119 25.28 -7.42 -3.21
C ASP A 119 23.85 -7.50 -3.75
N THR A 120 23.65 -8.27 -4.81
CA THR A 120 22.37 -8.51 -5.44
C THR A 120 21.84 -9.90 -5.10
N GLY A 121 20.65 -9.98 -4.52
CA GLY A 121 20.01 -11.26 -4.20
C GLY A 121 19.64 -11.40 -2.74
N PHE A 122 19.18 -12.56 -2.36
CA PHE A 122 18.89 -12.86 -0.95
C PHE A 122 20.18 -12.95 -0.15
N ARG A 123 20.11 -12.54 1.13
CA ARG A 123 21.27 -12.63 2.05
C ARG A 123 21.83 -14.03 2.15
N ARG A 124 23.11 -14.08 2.45
CA ARG A 124 23.86 -15.35 2.60
C ARG A 124 24.43 -15.51 4.00
N ASP A 125 24.02 -14.63 4.92
CA ASP A 125 24.48 -14.60 6.29
C ASP A 125 23.31 -14.47 7.25
N HIS A 126 23.55 -14.82 8.51
CA HIS A 126 22.64 -14.53 9.61
C HIS A 126 22.65 -13.04 9.90
N ILE A 127 21.49 -12.51 10.20
CA ILE A 127 21.31 -11.10 10.54
C ILE A 127 20.46 -10.94 11.80
N VAL A 128 20.53 -9.78 12.40
CA VAL A 128 19.66 -9.35 13.49
C VAL A 128 18.90 -8.10 13.04
N ILE A 129 17.59 -8.08 13.27
CA ILE A 129 16.77 -6.91 12.96
C ILE A 129 16.90 -5.92 14.12
N THR A 130 17.50 -4.76 13.86
CA THR A 130 17.69 -3.73 14.88
C THR A 130 16.34 -3.30 15.48
N GLY A 131 16.23 -3.38 16.80
CA GLY A 131 15.02 -2.97 17.53
C GLY A 131 13.90 -4.03 17.58
N SER A 132 14.06 -5.18 16.91
CA SER A 132 13.12 -6.31 17.00
C SER A 132 13.67 -7.42 17.90
N LYS A 133 12.75 -8.16 18.55
CA LYS A 133 13.04 -9.41 19.27
C LYS A 133 12.93 -10.63 18.36
N HIS A 134 12.37 -10.46 17.16
CA HIS A 134 12.22 -11.51 16.18
C HIS A 134 13.58 -11.94 15.62
N THR A 135 13.79 -13.25 15.48
CA THR A 135 14.97 -13.82 14.83
C THR A 135 14.57 -14.29 13.44
N PRO A 136 15.10 -13.69 12.37
CA PRO A 136 14.84 -14.15 11.00
C PRO A 136 15.31 -15.61 10.79
N PRO A 137 14.73 -16.31 9.80
CA PRO A 137 15.11 -17.69 9.48
C PRO A 137 16.57 -17.79 9.03
N ASP A 138 17.07 -19.02 8.99
CA ASP A 138 18.35 -19.29 8.35
C ASP A 138 18.33 -18.86 6.88
N TYR A 139 19.44 -18.27 6.41
CA TYR A 139 19.54 -17.78 5.03
C TYR A 139 19.36 -18.89 3.98
N VAL A 140 19.67 -20.13 4.29
CA VAL A 140 19.49 -21.29 3.40
C VAL A 140 18.01 -21.61 3.13
N ASP A 141 17.09 -21.14 3.96
CA ASP A 141 15.66 -21.39 3.86
C ASP A 141 14.89 -20.25 3.19
N ILE A 142 15.53 -19.10 2.95
CA ILE A 142 14.86 -17.89 2.42
C ILE A 142 14.18 -18.17 1.08
N GLU A 143 14.89 -18.77 0.12
CA GLU A 143 14.34 -19.05 -1.22
C GLU A 143 13.10 -19.94 -1.13
N TYR A 144 13.14 -20.94 -0.26
CA TYR A 144 12.01 -21.84 -0.01
C TYR A 144 10.82 -21.12 0.62
N LEU A 145 11.06 -20.32 1.67
CA LEU A 145 10.01 -19.57 2.37
C LEU A 145 9.34 -18.52 1.46
N ILE A 146 10.14 -17.79 0.68
CA ILE A 146 9.61 -16.82 -0.29
C ILE A 146 8.77 -17.52 -1.34
N LYS A 147 9.21 -18.64 -1.89
CA LYS A 147 8.49 -19.32 -2.96
C LYS A 147 7.22 -20.00 -2.46
N ASN A 148 7.32 -20.80 -1.40
CA ASN A 148 6.26 -21.76 -1.03
C ASN A 148 5.30 -21.22 0.05
N HIS A 149 5.73 -20.26 0.89
CA HIS A 149 4.87 -19.70 1.94
C HIS A 149 4.48 -18.25 1.67
N PHE A 150 5.26 -17.47 0.94
CA PHE A 150 4.93 -16.09 0.64
C PHE A 150 4.23 -15.96 -0.71
N LEU A 151 4.89 -16.30 -1.82
CA LEU A 151 4.33 -16.11 -3.18
C LEU A 151 3.12 -17.01 -3.48
N GLU A 152 3.12 -18.27 -3.03
CA GLU A 152 1.97 -19.16 -3.24
C GLU A 152 0.71 -18.63 -2.55
N HIS A 153 0.83 -18.11 -1.33
CA HIS A 153 -0.31 -17.52 -0.63
C HIS A 153 -0.80 -16.23 -1.30
N ILE A 154 0.09 -15.40 -1.85
CA ILE A 154 -0.30 -14.23 -2.62
C ILE A 154 -1.11 -14.63 -3.85
N ILE A 155 -0.59 -15.56 -4.65
CA ILE A 155 -1.25 -16.05 -5.86
C ILE A 155 -2.64 -16.61 -5.53
N LYS A 156 -2.73 -17.43 -4.47
CA LYS A 156 -3.99 -18.02 -4.01
C LYS A 156 -5.00 -16.94 -3.58
N SER A 157 -4.58 -16.01 -2.73
CA SER A 157 -5.46 -14.95 -2.20
C SER A 157 -5.92 -14.00 -3.31
N ARG A 158 -4.99 -13.60 -4.21
CA ARG A 158 -5.31 -12.75 -5.35
C ARG A 158 -6.30 -13.43 -6.30
N LYS A 159 -6.07 -14.69 -6.67
CA LYS A 159 -7.00 -15.44 -7.52
C LYS A 159 -8.39 -15.56 -6.89
N ALA A 160 -8.46 -15.85 -5.59
CA ALA A 160 -9.72 -15.92 -4.88
C ALA A 160 -10.47 -14.59 -4.88
N TYR A 161 -9.75 -13.46 -4.65
CA TYR A 161 -10.33 -12.12 -4.69
C TYR A 161 -10.80 -11.74 -6.11
N MET A 162 -9.95 -11.90 -7.11
CA MET A 162 -10.27 -11.56 -8.51
C MET A 162 -11.43 -12.39 -9.08
N ALA A 163 -11.62 -13.61 -8.59
CA ALA A 163 -12.77 -14.47 -8.94
C ALA A 163 -14.05 -14.15 -8.13
N GLY A 164 -14.01 -13.19 -7.20
CA GLY A 164 -15.13 -12.87 -6.31
C GLY A 164 -15.39 -13.93 -5.23
N GLY A 165 -14.45 -14.83 -4.98
CA GLY A 165 -14.55 -15.90 -3.99
C GLY A 165 -14.33 -15.43 -2.55
N ILE A 166 -13.67 -14.29 -2.37
CA ILE A 166 -13.49 -13.65 -1.06
C ILE A 166 -13.79 -12.15 -1.15
N LYS A 167 -14.18 -11.57 -0.02
CA LYS A 167 -14.44 -10.13 0.10
C LYS A 167 -13.13 -9.34 0.11
N LEU A 168 -13.21 -8.03 -0.18
CA LEU A 168 -12.04 -7.16 -0.13
C LEU A 168 -11.43 -7.07 1.27
N SER A 169 -12.24 -7.02 2.33
CA SER A 169 -11.76 -7.02 3.71
C SER A 169 -10.90 -8.27 4.03
N THR A 170 -11.33 -9.45 3.57
CA THR A 170 -10.57 -10.70 3.70
C THR A 170 -9.27 -10.65 2.90
N TYR A 171 -9.31 -10.09 1.69
CA TYR A 171 -8.11 -9.92 0.86
C TYR A 171 -7.11 -8.96 1.49
N ILE A 172 -7.55 -7.83 2.04
CA ILE A 172 -6.69 -6.87 2.78
C ILE A 172 -6.03 -7.57 3.97
N ASN A 173 -6.78 -8.37 4.74
CA ASN A 173 -6.21 -9.14 5.85
C ASN A 173 -5.13 -10.12 5.37
N SER A 174 -5.36 -10.82 4.27
CA SER A 174 -4.35 -11.70 3.67
C SER A 174 -3.08 -10.95 3.26
N ILE A 175 -3.24 -9.80 2.59
CA ILE A 175 -2.09 -8.94 2.18
C ILE A 175 -1.33 -8.43 3.40
N ALA A 176 -2.03 -8.03 4.46
CA ALA A 176 -1.41 -7.55 5.70
C ALA A 176 -0.51 -8.62 6.34
N LYS A 177 -1.01 -9.84 6.45
CA LYS A 177 -0.23 -10.98 6.97
C LYS A 177 0.96 -11.31 6.11
N LEU A 178 0.79 -11.29 4.78
CA LEU A 178 1.87 -11.56 3.84
C LEU A 178 2.92 -10.46 3.87
N HIS A 179 2.54 -9.20 4.03
CA HIS A 179 3.50 -8.13 4.25
C HIS A 179 4.31 -8.34 5.55
N CYS A 180 3.65 -8.66 6.66
CA CYS A 180 4.33 -8.98 7.92
C CYS A 180 5.23 -10.22 7.78
N LEU A 181 4.79 -11.26 7.07
CA LEU A 181 5.60 -12.44 6.81
C LEU A 181 6.88 -12.11 6.02
N PHE A 182 6.78 -11.25 5.01
CA PHE A 182 7.94 -10.78 4.25
C PHE A 182 8.96 -10.07 5.15
N GLU A 183 8.47 -9.16 6.01
CA GLU A 183 9.32 -8.45 6.96
C GLU A 183 9.95 -9.41 7.99
N ALA A 184 9.22 -10.46 8.43
CA ALA A 184 9.74 -11.47 9.34
C ALA A 184 10.78 -12.40 8.68
N ILE A 185 10.61 -12.80 7.42
CA ILE A 185 11.62 -13.55 6.67
C ILE A 185 12.89 -12.72 6.49
N HIS A 186 12.76 -11.43 6.30
CA HIS A 186 13.87 -10.48 6.15
C HIS A 186 14.91 -10.94 5.12
N PRO A 187 14.52 -11.09 3.85
CA PRO A 187 15.29 -11.86 2.89
C PRO A 187 16.59 -11.20 2.41
N PHE A 188 16.81 -9.92 2.68
CA PHE A 188 17.97 -9.16 2.21
C PHE A 188 18.85 -8.67 3.35
N ALA A 189 20.11 -8.36 3.03
CA ALA A 189 21.02 -7.72 3.99
C ALA A 189 20.60 -6.29 4.34
N ASP A 190 20.01 -5.55 3.38
CA ASP A 190 19.43 -4.21 3.56
C ASP A 190 18.25 -3.97 2.61
N GLY A 191 17.40 -2.99 2.94
CA GLY A 191 16.28 -2.54 2.11
C GLY A 191 15.04 -3.42 2.20
N ASN A 192 14.91 -4.30 3.19
CA ASN A 192 13.74 -5.17 3.35
C ASN A 192 12.45 -4.36 3.47
N GLY A 193 12.37 -3.41 4.39
CA GLY A 193 11.17 -2.59 4.59
C GLY A 193 10.74 -1.83 3.33
N ARG A 194 11.69 -1.23 2.60
CA ARG A 194 11.41 -0.54 1.32
C ARG A 194 10.93 -1.51 0.25
N THR A 195 11.59 -2.67 0.11
CA THR A 195 11.20 -3.74 -0.81
C THR A 195 9.80 -4.27 -0.48
N GLY A 196 9.53 -4.57 0.80
CA GLY A 196 8.25 -5.08 1.27
C GLY A 196 7.10 -4.11 1.01
N ARG A 197 7.31 -2.80 1.21
CA ARG A 197 6.26 -1.79 0.94
C ARG A 197 6.00 -1.60 -0.56
N ILE A 198 7.03 -1.61 -1.41
CA ILE A 198 6.81 -1.63 -2.88
C ILE A 198 6.04 -2.88 -3.29
N PHE A 199 6.44 -4.05 -2.77
CA PHE A 199 5.79 -5.31 -3.13
C PHE A 199 4.34 -5.38 -2.61
N LEU A 200 4.06 -4.85 -1.40
CA LEU A 200 2.70 -4.65 -0.88
C LEU A 200 1.83 -3.88 -1.87
N ASN A 201 2.32 -2.77 -2.38
CA ASN A 201 1.59 -1.96 -3.35
C ASN A 201 1.46 -2.65 -4.72
N CYS A 202 2.46 -3.43 -5.15
CA CYS A 202 2.33 -4.27 -6.34
C CYS A 202 1.18 -5.29 -6.20
N MET A 203 1.01 -5.92 -5.03
CA MET A 203 -0.11 -6.85 -4.78
C MET A 203 -1.47 -6.16 -4.92
N LEU A 204 -1.60 -4.93 -4.40
CA LEU A 204 -2.84 -4.14 -4.50
C LEU A 204 -3.12 -3.74 -5.94
N ILE A 205 -2.13 -3.15 -6.63
CA ILE A 205 -2.25 -2.66 -8.01
C ILE A 205 -2.59 -3.80 -8.98
N ALA A 206 -1.93 -4.96 -8.85
CA ALA A 206 -2.23 -6.15 -9.64
C ALA A 206 -3.66 -6.69 -9.42
N SER A 207 -4.32 -6.25 -8.35
CA SER A 207 -5.70 -6.59 -8.03
C SER A 207 -6.69 -5.46 -8.35
N GLY A 208 -6.26 -4.42 -9.07
CA GLY A 208 -7.11 -3.31 -9.48
C GLY A 208 -7.37 -2.28 -8.37
N LEU A 209 -6.51 -2.24 -7.35
CA LEU A 209 -6.61 -1.33 -6.20
C LEU A 209 -5.51 -0.26 -6.26
N PRO A 210 -5.76 0.97 -5.80
CA PRO A 210 -4.71 1.98 -5.71
C PRO A 210 -3.69 1.60 -4.62
N PRO A 211 -2.45 2.17 -4.67
CA PRO A 211 -1.44 1.93 -3.66
C PRO A 211 -1.84 2.50 -2.30
N VAL A 212 -1.36 1.88 -1.24
CA VAL A 212 -1.50 2.39 0.13
C VAL A 212 -0.27 3.18 0.55
N ILE A 213 -0.47 4.14 1.45
CA ILE A 213 0.57 4.97 2.03
C ILE A 213 0.71 4.61 3.51
N ILE A 214 1.74 3.84 3.85
CA ILE A 214 2.10 3.61 5.25
C ILE A 214 2.82 4.85 5.75
N LYS A 215 2.22 5.55 6.73
CA LYS A 215 2.75 6.82 7.21
C LYS A 215 4.00 6.64 8.05
N GLY A 216 5.02 7.47 7.75
CA GLY A 216 6.33 7.44 8.39
C GLY A 216 6.54 8.45 9.54
N ALA A 217 5.55 9.28 9.90
CA ALA A 217 5.65 10.20 11.03
C ALA A 217 5.69 9.44 12.36
N ASP A 218 6.36 10.00 13.37
CA ASP A 218 6.75 9.32 14.62
C ASP A 218 5.69 8.38 15.22
N ASN A 219 4.48 8.86 15.47
CA ASN A 219 3.41 8.03 16.04
C ASN A 219 2.93 6.93 15.07
N ASP A 220 2.86 7.22 13.79
CA ASP A 220 2.39 6.26 12.79
C ASP A 220 3.47 5.23 12.49
N ARG A 221 4.74 5.64 12.49
CA ARG A 221 5.91 4.75 12.42
C ARG A 221 5.91 3.75 13.58
N ASN A 222 5.67 4.22 14.81
CA ASN A 222 5.59 3.35 15.99
C ASN A 222 4.43 2.35 15.89
N LYS A 223 3.27 2.77 15.34
CA LYS A 223 2.15 1.84 15.07
C LYS A 223 2.50 0.79 14.04
N TYR A 224 3.23 1.16 13.00
CA TYR A 224 3.69 0.22 11.97
C TYR A 224 4.63 -0.84 12.56
N TYR A 225 5.61 -0.44 13.36
CA TYR A 225 6.49 -1.40 14.03
C TYR A 225 5.76 -2.27 15.06
N ALA A 226 4.82 -1.70 15.82
CA ALA A 226 3.98 -2.47 16.73
C ALA A 226 3.11 -3.51 15.98
N ALA A 227 2.69 -3.20 14.76
CA ALA A 227 1.94 -4.15 13.92
C ALA A 227 2.82 -5.30 13.41
N LEU A 228 4.08 -5.04 13.10
CA LEU A 228 5.04 -6.10 12.77
C LEU A 228 5.32 -6.98 14.01
N GLU A 229 5.56 -6.37 15.18
CA GLU A 229 5.80 -7.09 16.44
C GLU A 229 4.59 -7.95 16.86
N GLU A 230 3.36 -7.47 16.62
CA GLU A 230 2.14 -8.26 16.84
C GLU A 230 2.17 -9.57 16.06
N PHE A 231 2.46 -9.51 14.77
CA PHE A 231 2.54 -10.69 13.90
C PHE A 231 3.71 -11.60 14.29
N ASP A 232 4.90 -11.02 14.51
CA ASP A 232 6.10 -11.76 14.91
C ASP A 232 5.89 -12.54 16.20
N SER A 233 5.19 -11.96 17.18
CA SER A 233 4.90 -12.62 18.45
C SER A 233 4.00 -13.86 18.28
N LYS A 234 3.06 -13.82 17.34
CA LYS A 234 2.16 -14.93 17.00
C LYS A 234 2.86 -15.98 16.12
N LEU A 235 3.75 -15.53 15.24
CA LEU A 235 4.59 -16.42 14.42
C LEU A 235 5.59 -17.22 15.27
N GLY A 236 6.11 -16.62 16.35
CA GLY A 236 7.06 -17.26 17.27
C GLY A 236 8.29 -17.78 16.53
N ASN A 237 8.68 -19.01 16.82
CA ASN A 237 9.85 -19.66 16.20
C ASN A 237 9.50 -20.46 14.93
N SER A 238 8.33 -20.22 14.32
CA SER A 238 7.86 -21.04 13.18
C SER A 238 8.76 -20.92 11.94
N LEU A 239 9.53 -19.84 11.81
CA LEU A 239 10.49 -19.64 10.71
C LEU A 239 11.86 -20.28 10.95
N ASN A 240 12.17 -20.72 12.18
CA ASN A 240 13.53 -21.11 12.54
C ASN A 240 13.79 -22.61 12.39
N PHE A 241 12.74 -23.41 12.19
CA PHE A 241 12.84 -24.86 12.04
C PHE A 241 11.96 -25.33 10.89
N ARG A 242 12.55 -26.07 9.94
CA ARG A 242 11.81 -26.59 8.76
C ARG A 242 10.58 -27.42 9.15
N ASP A 243 10.69 -28.21 10.21
CA ASP A 243 9.57 -29.01 10.72
C ASP A 243 8.40 -28.19 11.26
N SER A 244 8.58 -26.89 11.45
CA SER A 244 7.54 -25.97 11.90
C SER A 244 6.97 -25.07 10.79
N PHE A 245 7.47 -25.13 9.55
CA PHE A 245 7.00 -24.27 8.46
C PHE A 245 5.50 -24.44 8.15
N TYR A 246 4.91 -25.60 8.39
CA TYR A 246 3.45 -25.79 8.27
C TYR A 246 2.65 -24.84 9.19
N ARG A 247 3.26 -24.36 10.28
CA ARG A 247 2.61 -23.39 11.19
C ARG A 247 2.48 -22.01 10.57
N ILE A 248 3.33 -21.67 9.59
CA ILE A 248 3.24 -20.41 8.84
C ILE A 248 1.89 -20.34 8.12
N ASP A 249 1.50 -21.43 7.45
CA ASP A 249 0.24 -21.52 6.72
C ASP A 249 -0.96 -21.38 7.67
N ASN A 250 -0.88 -21.97 8.87
CA ASN A 250 -1.89 -21.82 9.91
C ASN A 250 -2.01 -20.34 10.36
N GLN A 251 -0.88 -19.65 10.56
CA GLN A 251 -0.87 -18.23 10.93
C GLN A 251 -1.43 -17.33 9.84
N ILE A 252 -1.15 -17.62 8.57
CA ILE A 252 -1.71 -16.88 7.44
C ILE A 252 -3.22 -17.12 7.31
N ASN A 253 -3.70 -18.33 7.60
CA ASN A 253 -5.12 -18.69 7.50
C ASN A 253 -5.95 -18.25 8.73
N ASP A 254 -5.33 -17.93 9.86
CA ASP A 254 -6.03 -17.45 11.06
C ASP A 254 -6.47 -15.99 10.90
N GLU A 255 -7.77 -15.71 10.95
CA GLU A 255 -8.34 -14.37 10.74
C GLU A 255 -7.90 -13.34 11.79
N GLY A 256 -7.57 -13.77 13.02
CA GLY A 256 -7.16 -12.89 14.14
C GLY A 256 -5.71 -12.41 14.09
N ASN A 257 -4.90 -12.87 13.13
CA ASN A 257 -3.50 -12.47 13.02
C ASN A 257 -3.34 -11.19 12.20
N ALA A 258 -2.38 -10.31 12.60
CA ALA A 258 -2.06 -9.04 11.96
C ALA A 258 -3.23 -8.01 11.96
N GLU A 259 -4.01 -7.92 13.03
CA GLU A 259 -5.12 -6.96 13.13
C GLU A 259 -4.64 -5.50 13.02
N LEU A 260 -3.53 -5.16 13.67
CA LEU A 260 -2.96 -3.81 13.60
C LEU A 260 -2.52 -3.45 12.17
N MET A 261 -1.81 -4.36 11.48
CA MET A 261 -1.38 -4.13 10.10
C MET A 261 -2.56 -4.07 9.14
N THR A 262 -3.55 -4.93 9.32
CA THR A 262 -4.80 -4.90 8.55
C THR A 262 -5.50 -3.55 8.69
N GLY A 263 -5.58 -3.00 9.91
CA GLY A 263 -6.14 -1.67 10.15
C GLY A 263 -5.36 -0.56 9.46
N ILE A 264 -4.03 -0.59 9.50
CA ILE A 264 -3.17 0.39 8.82
C ILE A 264 -3.41 0.37 7.30
N ILE A 265 -3.42 -0.82 6.70
CA ILE A 265 -3.63 -0.98 5.26
C ILE A 265 -5.05 -0.57 4.88
N TYR A 266 -6.07 -0.96 5.66
CA TYR A 266 -7.46 -0.62 5.43
C TYR A 266 -7.70 0.90 5.45
N ASP A 267 -7.24 1.59 6.48
CA ASP A 267 -7.41 3.05 6.60
C ASP A 267 -6.69 3.79 5.46
N SER A 268 -5.50 3.31 5.09
CA SER A 268 -4.76 3.88 3.98
C SER A 268 -5.40 3.60 2.63
N LEU A 269 -5.97 2.41 2.43
CA LEU A 269 -6.68 2.07 1.19
C LEU A 269 -7.94 2.92 1.01
N LEU A 270 -8.72 3.15 2.08
CA LEU A 270 -9.87 4.06 2.03
C LEU A 270 -9.44 5.45 1.57
N TYR A 271 -8.36 6.00 2.16
CA TYR A 271 -7.83 7.30 1.76
C TYR A 271 -7.36 7.33 0.31
N SER A 272 -6.68 6.29 -0.15
CA SER A 272 -6.19 6.20 -1.53
C SER A 272 -7.34 6.05 -2.52
N LEU A 273 -8.37 5.26 -2.22
CA LEU A 273 -9.59 5.14 -3.03
C LEU A 273 -10.29 6.49 -3.16
N ASP A 274 -10.51 7.20 -2.04
CA ASP A 274 -11.15 8.51 -2.04
C ASP A 274 -10.36 9.53 -2.87
N THR A 275 -9.04 9.54 -2.72
CA THR A 275 -8.15 10.43 -3.47
C THR A 275 -8.21 10.11 -4.96
N PHE A 276 -8.13 8.84 -5.33
CA PHE A 276 -8.14 8.38 -6.71
C PHE A 276 -9.47 8.70 -7.39
N ILE A 277 -10.60 8.39 -6.75
CA ILE A 277 -11.94 8.69 -7.23
C ILE A 277 -12.13 10.19 -7.46
N CYS A 278 -11.77 11.03 -6.47
CA CYS A 278 -11.90 12.48 -6.59
C CYS A 278 -11.05 13.04 -7.75
N ASN A 279 -9.80 12.57 -7.91
CA ASN A 279 -8.93 13.00 -9.00
C ASN A 279 -9.48 12.56 -10.37
N THR A 280 -9.96 11.32 -10.49
CA THR A 280 -10.59 10.83 -11.72
C THR A 280 -11.83 11.64 -12.10
N LEU A 281 -12.65 11.98 -11.12
CA LEU A 281 -13.83 12.84 -11.35
C LEU A 281 -13.45 14.24 -11.79
N GLU A 282 -12.41 14.87 -11.19
CA GLU A 282 -11.90 16.17 -11.64
C GLU A 282 -11.41 16.13 -13.09
N ASN A 283 -10.67 15.09 -13.48
CA ASN A 283 -10.20 14.90 -14.85
C ASN A 283 -11.37 14.75 -15.85
N ARG A 284 -12.56 14.35 -15.38
CA ARG A 284 -13.79 14.29 -16.16
C ARG A 284 -14.65 15.58 -16.07
N GLY A 285 -14.12 16.63 -15.45
CA GLY A 285 -14.80 17.93 -15.34
C GLY A 285 -15.77 18.04 -14.16
N VAL A 286 -15.81 17.06 -13.26
CA VAL A 286 -16.62 17.18 -12.02
C VAL A 286 -15.90 18.11 -11.04
N LYS A 287 -16.59 19.14 -10.58
CA LYS A 287 -16.03 20.09 -9.62
C LYS A 287 -15.88 19.43 -8.24
N ILE A 288 -14.66 19.33 -7.74
CA ILE A 288 -14.33 18.95 -6.36
C ILE A 288 -13.95 20.22 -5.60
N SER A 289 -14.70 20.58 -4.58
CA SER A 289 -14.59 21.85 -3.86
C SER A 289 -14.30 21.63 -2.37
N PRO A 290 -13.74 22.64 -1.67
CA PRO A 290 -13.64 22.61 -0.22
C PRO A 290 -14.97 22.24 0.44
N ILE A 291 -14.94 21.34 1.43
CA ILE A 291 -16.17 20.91 2.10
C ILE A 291 -16.91 22.06 2.79
N ALA A 292 -16.20 23.13 3.16
CA ALA A 292 -16.81 24.35 3.70
C ALA A 292 -17.70 25.07 2.68
N ASP A 293 -17.35 24.99 1.38
CA ASP A 293 -18.07 25.67 0.31
C ASP A 293 -19.34 24.91 -0.11
N ILE A 294 -19.31 23.56 -0.01
CA ILE A 294 -20.45 22.71 -0.37
C ILE A 294 -21.40 22.44 0.80
N ALA A 295 -20.96 22.63 2.04
CA ALA A 295 -21.76 22.34 3.23
C ALA A 295 -23.13 23.06 3.27
N PRO A 296 -23.23 24.36 2.92
CA PRO A 296 -24.51 25.07 2.96
C PRO A 296 -25.55 24.52 1.96
N SER A 297 -25.13 24.17 0.74
CA SER A 297 -26.02 23.57 -0.27
C SER A 297 -26.54 22.19 0.13
N MET A 298 -25.79 21.49 0.96
CA MET A 298 -26.13 20.16 1.46
C MET A 298 -26.96 20.18 2.77
N GLY A 299 -27.17 21.35 3.36
CA GLY A 299 -27.82 21.49 4.67
C GLY A 299 -26.98 21.01 5.86
N TYR A 300 -25.65 21.02 5.72
CA TYR A 300 -24.69 20.62 6.75
C TYR A 300 -23.78 21.77 7.17
N THR A 301 -23.11 21.60 8.30
CA THR A 301 -21.94 22.45 8.65
C THR A 301 -20.66 21.82 8.12
N ALA A 302 -19.61 22.61 7.94
CA ALA A 302 -18.29 22.11 7.53
C ALA A 302 -17.76 21.05 8.54
N ASP A 303 -18.03 21.23 9.84
CA ASP A 303 -17.61 20.28 10.87
C ASP A 303 -18.41 18.96 10.80
N SER A 304 -19.72 19.04 10.49
CA SER A 304 -20.51 17.83 10.23
C SER A 304 -19.97 17.03 9.05
N LEU A 305 -19.63 17.71 7.94
CA LEU A 305 -19.01 17.04 6.78
C LEU A 305 -17.64 16.48 7.12
N ARG A 306 -16.85 17.17 7.96
CA ARG A 306 -15.55 16.66 8.42
C ARG A 306 -15.70 15.36 9.24
N VAL A 307 -16.74 15.29 10.08
CA VAL A 307 -17.10 14.05 10.82
C VAL A 307 -17.51 12.95 9.84
N MET A 308 -18.29 13.26 8.80
CA MET A 308 -18.68 12.27 7.77
C MET A 308 -17.48 11.75 6.99
N VAL A 309 -16.51 12.59 6.62
CA VAL A 309 -15.24 12.16 6.01
C VAL A 309 -14.51 11.19 6.93
N ASN A 310 -14.34 11.56 8.20
CA ASN A 310 -13.63 10.73 9.18
C ASN A 310 -14.34 9.38 9.46
N ARG A 311 -15.65 9.31 9.24
CA ARG A 311 -16.44 8.07 9.35
C ARG A 311 -16.53 7.29 8.03
N GLY A 312 -15.90 7.79 6.97
CA GLY A 312 -15.97 7.18 5.63
C GLY A 312 -17.32 7.32 4.93
N GLN A 313 -18.21 8.19 5.42
CA GLN A 313 -19.55 8.43 4.87
C GLN A 313 -19.58 9.46 3.73
N LEU A 314 -18.49 10.20 3.54
CA LEU A 314 -18.29 11.15 2.45
C LEU A 314 -16.94 10.85 1.80
N ILE A 315 -16.95 10.57 0.50
CA ILE A 315 -15.73 10.41 -0.31
C ILE A 315 -15.09 11.80 -0.48
N ALA A 316 -13.86 11.97 0.00
CA ALA A 316 -13.17 13.25 -0.02
C ALA A 316 -11.66 13.08 -0.10
N LYS A 317 -10.99 14.01 -0.80
CA LYS A 317 -9.52 14.08 -0.85
C LYS A 317 -8.99 15.28 -0.08
N LYS A 318 -7.71 15.25 0.27
CA LYS A 318 -6.99 16.42 0.81
C LYS A 318 -6.33 17.23 -0.30
N ALA A 319 -6.60 18.54 -0.34
CA ALA A 319 -5.83 19.53 -1.07
C ALA A 319 -5.05 20.36 -0.04
N GLY A 320 -3.79 20.03 0.21
CA GLY A 320 -3.01 20.57 1.31
C GLY A 320 -3.61 20.23 2.68
N LYS A 321 -4.08 21.23 3.42
CA LYS A 321 -4.75 21.04 4.73
C LYS A 321 -6.28 20.97 4.64
N THR A 322 -6.85 21.16 3.45
CA THR A 322 -8.30 21.29 3.24
C THR A 322 -8.88 20.00 2.71
N TRP A 323 -9.98 19.54 3.27
CA TRP A 323 -10.79 18.47 2.70
C TRP A 323 -11.64 19.03 1.56
N CYS A 324 -11.64 18.31 0.43
CA CYS A 324 -12.39 18.66 -0.78
C CYS A 324 -13.24 17.47 -1.22
N SER A 325 -14.46 17.74 -1.67
CA SER A 325 -15.43 16.74 -2.11
C SER A 325 -16.44 17.35 -3.11
N ASN A 326 -17.43 16.55 -3.47
CA ASN A 326 -18.62 16.95 -4.20
C ASN A 326 -19.87 16.52 -3.41
N GLU A 327 -20.94 17.29 -3.48
CA GLU A 327 -22.19 17.03 -2.76
C GLU A 327 -22.82 15.66 -3.06
N LYS A 328 -22.59 15.12 -4.27
CA LYS A 328 -23.08 13.81 -4.71
C LYS A 328 -22.22 12.62 -4.25
N LEU A 329 -21.14 12.88 -3.51
CA LEU A 329 -20.20 11.85 -3.01
C LEU A 329 -20.52 11.38 -1.59
N ILE A 330 -21.68 11.72 -1.04
CA ILE A 330 -22.20 11.10 0.19
C ILE A 330 -22.60 9.67 -0.10
N ILE A 331 -22.15 8.74 0.77
CA ILE A 331 -22.52 7.33 0.72
C ILE A 331 -23.85 7.16 1.47
N LYS A 332 -24.91 6.76 0.75
CA LYS A 332 -26.22 6.42 1.29
C LYS A 332 -26.62 5.04 0.76
N ASN A 333 -27.02 4.13 1.65
CA ASN A 333 -27.46 2.77 1.25
C ASN A 333 -26.43 2.04 0.38
N ASN A 334 -25.14 2.17 0.71
CA ASN A 334 -23.99 1.59 -0.01
C ASN A 334 -23.78 2.12 -1.44
N MET A 335 -24.35 3.27 -1.79
CA MET A 335 -24.19 3.93 -3.10
C MET A 335 -23.94 5.43 -2.93
N THR A 336 -23.35 6.06 -3.95
CA THR A 336 -23.29 7.53 -4.07
C THR A 336 -24.28 8.02 -5.11
N GLU A 337 -24.77 9.25 -4.96
CA GLU A 337 -25.70 9.85 -5.95
C GLU A 337 -25.02 10.01 -7.33
N ILE A 338 -23.70 10.20 -7.37
CA ILE A 338 -22.96 10.33 -8.63
C ILE A 338 -22.94 9.01 -9.43
N GLU A 339 -23.09 7.85 -8.79
CA GLU A 339 -23.15 6.56 -9.46
C GLU A 339 -24.38 6.42 -10.39
N SER A 340 -25.43 7.17 -10.14
CA SER A 340 -26.61 7.18 -11.01
C SER A 340 -26.48 8.11 -12.24
N THR A 341 -25.41 8.93 -12.28
CA THR A 341 -25.18 9.94 -13.31
C THR A 341 -23.91 9.70 -14.14
N VAL A 342 -23.05 8.77 -13.73
CA VAL A 342 -21.86 8.31 -14.44
C VAL A 342 -22.13 6.93 -15.06
#